data_a814d69ab600f42408b2b72ca87f0761
#
_entry.id   a814d69ab600f42408b2b72ca87f0761
#
_cell.length_a   1.000
_cell.length_b   1.000
_cell.length_c   1.000
_cell.angle_alpha   90.00
_cell.angle_beta   90.00
_cell.angle_gamma   90.00
#
_symmetry.space_group_name_H-M   'P 1'
#
loop_
_entity.id
_entity.type
_entity.pdbx_description
1 polymer ?
#
loop_
_entity_poly.entity_id
_entity_poly.type
_entity_poly.pdbx_seq_one_letter_code
_entity_poly.pdbx_strand_id
1 'polypeptide(L)'
;MSMPKVVWQEGMLLRPQHFQQNDRYYDQQLKNRTQKLISHAWGFFSLEIDAQFLNMGKLVISHASGVLPDGSLFDIGNEKEPLAIDVRYTAHETEVADSNAGDSSASQVSCAQPDFRLLLGQHPNEQAFVRLQICEVQDSTPDAVISLNPEYVPTYLHTHASSYLLSCLKEVVSMLAHRGDMLAERIRATGKMGSSEVGDFMMLQLINRSEPVLRHLLKLEQVHPEQIYRELLALLGELSTYSSESKRPKHDSYYQHS
;
A
#
# COMPACT_ATOMS: atom_id res chain seq x y z
N MET A 1 7.46 7.71 24.20
CA MET A 1 8.25 7.46 25.41
C MET A 1 9.21 6.32 25.13
N SER A 2 10.48 6.40 25.56
CA SER A 2 11.41 5.26 25.41
C SER A 2 11.20 4.31 26.59
N MET A 3 11.01 3.02 26.31
CA MET A 3 10.97 2.01 27.37
C MET A 3 12.36 1.78 27.95
N PRO A 4 12.50 1.66 29.29
CA PRO A 4 13.77 1.39 29.91
C PRO A 4 14.23 -0.04 29.59
N LYS A 5 15.54 -0.20 29.34
CA LYS A 5 16.17 -1.49 29.11
C LYS A 5 16.47 -2.16 30.46
N VAL A 6 16.31 -3.49 30.53
CA VAL A 6 16.73 -4.26 31.71
C VAL A 6 18.26 -4.23 31.82
N VAL A 7 18.75 -3.93 33.01
CA VAL A 7 20.18 -4.02 33.33
C VAL A 7 20.45 -5.35 34.02
N TRP A 8 21.17 -6.21 33.31
CA TRP A 8 21.54 -7.53 33.83
C TRP A 8 22.79 -7.43 34.75
N GLN A 9 22.68 -7.98 35.92
CA GLN A 9 23.80 -8.00 36.91
C GLN A 9 24.05 -9.42 37.37
N GLU A 10 25.30 -9.71 37.69
CA GLU A 10 25.69 -11.00 38.27
C GLU A 10 25.00 -11.21 39.63
N GLY A 11 24.48 -12.41 39.87
CA GLY A 11 23.73 -12.74 41.10
C GLY A 11 22.29 -12.21 41.15
N MET A 12 21.78 -11.57 40.09
CA MET A 12 20.42 -11.08 40.04
C MET A 12 19.43 -12.23 40.02
N LEU A 13 18.41 -12.18 40.88
CA LEU A 13 17.30 -13.11 40.83
C LEU A 13 16.43 -12.85 39.59
N LEU A 14 16.42 -13.80 38.67
CA LEU A 14 15.62 -13.73 37.46
C LEU A 14 14.14 -13.91 37.79
N ARG A 15 13.32 -12.98 37.28
CA ARG A 15 11.84 -13.02 37.36
C ARG A 15 11.22 -12.86 35.97
N PRO A 16 10.04 -13.41 35.73
CA PRO A 16 9.34 -13.27 34.43
C PRO A 16 9.24 -11.83 33.94
N GLN A 17 9.08 -10.87 34.85
CA GLN A 17 8.99 -9.45 34.55
C GLN A 17 10.25 -8.89 33.88
N HIS A 18 11.44 -9.43 34.19
CA HIS A 18 12.68 -8.99 33.53
C HIS A 18 12.68 -9.39 32.04
N PHE A 19 12.23 -10.61 31.73
CA PHE A 19 12.11 -11.08 30.35
C PHE A 19 11.06 -10.27 29.59
N GLN A 20 9.86 -10.14 30.15
CA GLN A 20 8.80 -9.34 29.55
C GLN A 20 9.20 -7.89 29.28
N GLN A 21 9.92 -7.26 30.21
CA GLN A 21 10.40 -5.89 30.01
C GLN A 21 11.49 -5.81 28.94
N ASN A 22 12.35 -6.83 28.86
CA ASN A 22 13.39 -6.92 27.84
C ASN A 22 12.77 -7.08 26.44
N ASP A 23 11.78 -7.96 26.29
CA ASP A 23 11.05 -8.18 25.05
C ASP A 23 10.33 -6.89 24.60
N ARG A 24 9.56 -6.27 25.50
CA ARG A 24 8.89 -4.97 25.22
C ARG A 24 9.88 -3.87 24.80
N TYR A 25 11.10 -3.86 25.37
CA TYR A 25 12.12 -2.90 24.95
C TYR A 25 12.56 -3.14 23.52
N TYR A 26 12.84 -4.39 23.13
CA TYR A 26 13.25 -4.70 21.75
C TYR A 26 12.14 -4.50 20.75
N ASP A 27 10.92 -4.90 21.04
CA ASP A 27 9.74 -4.66 20.20
C ASP A 27 9.55 -3.17 19.95
N GLN A 28 9.63 -2.36 21.00
CA GLN A 28 9.53 -0.90 20.88
C GLN A 28 10.67 -0.30 20.06
N GLN A 29 11.90 -0.83 20.18
CA GLN A 29 13.05 -0.38 19.39
C GLN A 29 12.86 -0.71 17.91
N LEU A 30 12.43 -1.92 17.59
CA LEU A 30 12.14 -2.35 16.22
C LEU A 30 11.04 -1.47 15.62
N LYS A 31 9.90 -1.34 16.30
CA LYS A 31 8.79 -0.49 15.88
C LYS A 31 9.23 0.96 15.63
N ASN A 32 9.92 1.57 16.58
CA ASN A 32 10.37 2.96 16.45
C ASN A 32 11.37 3.16 15.31
N ARG A 33 12.26 2.21 15.06
CA ARG A 33 13.20 2.26 13.93
C ARG A 33 12.46 2.16 12.62
N THR A 34 11.58 1.18 12.48
CA THR A 34 10.82 0.96 11.25
C THR A 34 9.96 2.16 10.90
N GLN A 35 9.19 2.68 11.87
CA GLN A 35 8.31 3.84 11.67
C GLN A 35 9.06 5.15 11.35
N LYS A 36 10.32 5.28 11.80
CA LYS A 36 11.13 6.46 11.49
C LYS A 36 11.87 6.39 10.16
N LEU A 37 12.13 5.18 9.67
CA LEU A 37 12.84 4.96 8.41
C LEU A 37 11.88 4.93 7.21
N ILE A 38 10.66 4.44 7.42
CA ILE A 38 9.67 4.25 6.37
C ILE A 38 8.37 4.87 6.83
N SER A 39 7.85 5.86 6.09
CA SER A 39 6.48 6.35 6.28
C SER A 39 5.53 5.19 5.94
N HIS A 40 4.52 4.96 6.73
CA HIS A 40 3.57 3.87 6.50
C HIS A 40 4.23 2.48 6.42
N ALA A 41 4.98 2.12 7.46
CA ALA A 41 5.66 0.82 7.57
C ALA A 41 4.69 -0.33 7.92
N TRP A 42 3.47 -0.32 7.41
CA TRP A 42 2.43 -1.32 7.62
C TRP A 42 1.60 -1.50 6.34
N GLY A 43 1.06 -2.70 6.18
CA GLY A 43 0.31 -3.09 4.99
C GLY A 43 0.63 -4.51 4.56
N PHE A 44 0.14 -4.89 3.39
CA PHE A 44 0.31 -6.21 2.82
C PHE A 44 1.62 -6.33 2.03
N PHE A 45 2.34 -7.42 2.24
CA PHE A 45 3.37 -7.92 1.31
C PHE A 45 2.71 -8.71 0.19
N SER A 46 1.69 -9.52 0.54
CA SER A 46 0.88 -10.28 -0.39
C SER A 46 -0.55 -10.35 0.11
N LEU A 47 -1.50 -10.37 -0.81
CA LEU A 47 -2.93 -10.54 -0.53
C LEU A 47 -3.56 -11.24 -1.72
N GLU A 48 -4.12 -12.42 -1.48
CA GLU A 48 -4.82 -13.23 -2.47
C GLU A 48 -6.25 -13.52 -2.01
N ILE A 49 -7.20 -13.01 -2.76
CA ILE A 49 -8.63 -13.27 -2.57
C ILE A 49 -9.05 -14.32 -3.58
N ASP A 50 -9.68 -15.39 -3.12
CA ASP A 50 -10.18 -16.44 -3.99
C ASP A 50 -11.48 -16.01 -4.69
N ALA A 51 -11.35 -15.71 -5.97
CA ALA A 51 -12.46 -15.24 -6.80
C ALA A 51 -13.56 -16.30 -7.00
N GLN A 52 -13.28 -17.59 -6.83
CA GLN A 52 -14.27 -18.65 -7.02
C GLN A 52 -15.37 -18.58 -5.95
N PHE A 53 -15.00 -18.24 -4.73
CA PHE A 53 -15.96 -18.13 -3.62
C PHE A 53 -16.80 -16.86 -3.67
N LEU A 54 -16.37 -15.83 -4.36
CA LEU A 54 -17.18 -14.61 -4.56
C LEU A 54 -18.52 -14.91 -5.26
N ASN A 55 -18.49 -15.84 -6.20
CA ASN A 55 -19.71 -16.32 -6.87
C ASN A 55 -20.67 -17.08 -5.93
N MET A 56 -20.19 -17.56 -4.80
CA MET A 56 -20.97 -18.25 -3.78
C MET A 56 -21.40 -17.29 -2.65
N GLY A 57 -21.10 -16.00 -2.77
CA GLY A 57 -21.38 -15.00 -1.74
C GLY A 57 -20.46 -15.08 -0.52
N LYS A 58 -19.28 -15.67 -0.70
CA LYS A 58 -18.26 -15.75 0.34
C LYS A 58 -17.00 -14.99 -0.08
N LEU A 59 -16.45 -14.23 0.85
CA LEU A 59 -15.12 -13.66 0.70
C LEU A 59 -14.13 -14.58 1.40
N VAL A 60 -13.20 -15.14 0.65
CA VAL A 60 -12.16 -16.04 1.14
C VAL A 60 -10.79 -15.47 0.81
N ILE A 61 -9.94 -15.36 1.83
CA ILE A 61 -8.53 -15.00 1.70
C ILE A 61 -7.74 -16.31 1.71
N SER A 62 -7.18 -16.65 0.58
CA SER A 62 -6.34 -17.85 0.43
C SER A 62 -4.95 -17.63 1.02
N HIS A 63 -4.40 -16.45 0.82
CA HIS A 63 -3.10 -16.07 1.36
C HIS A 63 -3.05 -14.57 1.66
N ALA A 64 -2.49 -14.21 2.82
CA ALA A 64 -2.19 -12.82 3.14
C ALA A 64 -1.00 -12.75 4.10
N SER A 65 -0.03 -11.92 3.78
CA SER A 65 1.11 -11.64 4.66
C SER A 65 1.41 -10.14 4.70
N GLY A 66 1.94 -9.69 5.82
CA GLY A 66 2.20 -8.26 5.96
C GLY A 66 2.59 -7.82 7.36
N VAL A 67 2.46 -6.52 7.58
CA VAL A 67 2.71 -5.84 8.86
C VAL A 67 1.45 -5.09 9.27
N LEU A 68 0.98 -5.31 10.48
CA LEU A 68 -0.13 -4.57 11.07
C LEU A 68 0.31 -3.15 11.51
N PRO A 69 -0.61 -2.18 11.67
CA PRO A 69 -0.29 -0.84 12.15
C PRO A 69 0.40 -0.76 13.52
N ASP A 70 0.27 -1.79 14.35
CA ASP A 70 1.00 -1.91 15.61
C ASP A 70 2.43 -2.44 15.46
N GLY A 71 2.81 -2.87 14.26
CA GLY A 71 4.11 -3.43 13.92
C GLY A 71 4.20 -4.95 14.00
N SER A 72 3.09 -5.63 14.34
CA SER A 72 3.03 -7.09 14.37
C SER A 72 3.06 -7.66 12.96
N LEU A 73 3.85 -8.71 12.74
CA LEU A 73 3.86 -9.47 11.49
C LEU A 73 2.71 -10.46 11.48
N PHE A 74 2.13 -10.68 10.30
CA PHE A 74 1.14 -11.72 10.08
C PHE A 74 1.42 -12.49 8.80
N ASP A 75 1.08 -13.78 8.82
CA ASP A 75 1.09 -14.68 7.68
C ASP A 75 -0.09 -15.64 7.81
N ILE A 76 -0.98 -15.61 6.82
CA ILE A 76 -2.23 -16.38 6.77
C ILE A 76 -2.20 -17.21 5.49
N GLY A 77 -2.50 -18.49 5.59
CA GLY A 77 -2.60 -19.41 4.44
C GLY A 77 -1.44 -20.38 4.27
N ASN A 78 -0.26 -20.13 4.90
CA ASN A 78 0.87 -21.07 4.81
C ASN A 78 0.75 -22.25 5.81
N GLU A 79 0.22 -22.01 7.01
CA GLU A 79 0.10 -23.01 8.08
C GLU A 79 -1.30 -23.04 8.73
N LYS A 80 -2.19 -22.14 8.34
CA LYS A 80 -3.54 -21.99 8.92
C LYS A 80 -4.60 -22.13 7.84
N GLU A 81 -5.80 -22.48 8.27
CA GLU A 81 -6.97 -22.48 7.39
C GLU A 81 -7.22 -21.08 6.79
N PRO A 82 -7.67 -21.00 5.54
CA PRO A 82 -7.99 -19.73 4.90
C PRO A 82 -9.09 -19.00 5.67
N LEU A 83 -8.97 -17.67 5.78
CA LEU A 83 -10.01 -16.85 6.41
C LEU A 83 -11.19 -16.68 5.46
N ALA A 84 -12.38 -16.99 5.92
CA ALA A 84 -13.61 -16.89 5.14
C ALA A 84 -14.70 -16.14 5.90
N ILE A 85 -15.48 -15.30 5.19
CA ILE A 85 -16.69 -14.68 5.69
C ILE A 85 -17.82 -14.81 4.68
N ASP A 86 -19.03 -15.10 5.13
CA ASP A 86 -20.23 -15.09 4.29
C ASP A 86 -20.80 -13.67 4.24
N VAL A 87 -20.73 -13.04 3.09
CA VAL A 87 -21.15 -11.64 2.89
C VAL A 87 -22.66 -11.53 2.68
N ARG A 88 -23.36 -12.63 2.42
CA ARG A 88 -24.82 -12.63 2.23
C ARG A 88 -25.60 -12.46 3.52
N TYR A 89 -24.98 -12.80 4.64
CA TYR A 89 -25.62 -12.76 5.97
C TYR A 89 -25.00 -11.68 6.82
N THR A 90 -25.45 -10.46 6.67
CA THR A 90 -24.95 -9.27 7.38
C THR A 90 -25.33 -9.21 8.87
N ALA A 91 -25.80 -10.27 9.51
CA ALA A 91 -26.43 -10.18 10.82
C ALA A 91 -25.97 -11.21 11.89
N HIS A 92 -24.90 -11.96 11.72
CA HIS A 92 -24.47 -12.87 12.79
C HIS A 92 -22.97 -12.78 13.07
N GLU A 93 -22.67 -12.38 14.31
CA GLU A 93 -21.35 -12.52 14.93
C GLU A 93 -21.03 -14.02 15.02
N THR A 94 -19.94 -14.43 14.37
CA THR A 94 -19.41 -15.77 14.55
C THR A 94 -18.42 -15.72 15.71
N GLU A 95 -18.79 -16.18 16.88
CA GLU A 95 -17.87 -16.48 17.96
C GLU A 95 -16.98 -17.65 17.53
N VAL A 96 -15.69 -17.37 17.33
CA VAL A 96 -14.70 -18.44 17.17
C VAL A 96 -14.19 -18.80 18.55
N ALA A 97 -14.45 -20.03 18.98
CA ALA A 97 -14.02 -20.56 20.26
C ALA A 97 -12.49 -20.64 20.33
N ASP A 98 -11.94 -20.21 21.45
CA ASP A 98 -10.54 -20.28 21.81
C ASP A 98 -10.17 -21.77 21.99
N SER A 99 -9.33 -22.33 21.10
CA SER A 99 -8.84 -23.71 21.23
C SER A 99 -7.42 -23.74 21.78
N ASN A 100 -7.29 -23.52 23.08
CA ASN A 100 -6.10 -23.91 23.81
C ASN A 100 -6.30 -25.30 24.40
N ALA A 101 -5.86 -26.32 23.67
CA ALA A 101 -5.70 -27.66 24.23
C ALA A 101 -4.56 -28.38 23.54
N GLY A 102 -3.50 -28.66 24.27
CA GLY A 102 -2.45 -29.56 23.83
C GLY A 102 -1.61 -30.04 25.00
N ASP A 103 -1.78 -31.28 25.32
CA ASP A 103 -1.06 -31.99 26.39
C ASP A 103 0.11 -32.77 25.79
N SER A 104 1.32 -32.58 26.30
CA SER A 104 2.29 -33.62 26.67
C SER A 104 3.73 -33.11 26.89
N SER A 105 4.30 -33.57 27.91
CA SER A 105 5.59 -33.47 28.58
C SER A 105 6.85 -33.26 27.72
N ALA A 106 7.29 -32.01 27.59
CA ALA A 106 8.66 -31.52 27.54
C ALA A 106 8.52 -30.01 27.69
N SER A 107 9.06 -29.37 28.72
CA SER A 107 8.92 -27.98 29.14
C SER A 107 7.99 -27.13 28.25
N GLN A 108 6.69 -27.15 28.52
CA GLN A 108 5.69 -26.46 27.73
C GLN A 108 5.85 -24.96 27.89
N VAL A 109 6.30 -24.31 26.82
CA VAL A 109 6.21 -22.87 26.66
C VAL A 109 4.85 -22.58 26.04
N SER A 110 3.94 -22.00 26.81
CA SER A 110 2.66 -21.53 26.27
C SER A 110 2.93 -20.31 25.37
N CYS A 111 2.84 -20.51 24.06
CA CYS A 111 2.97 -19.44 23.08
C CYS A 111 1.58 -18.89 22.75
N ALA A 112 1.38 -17.57 22.95
CA ALA A 112 0.20 -16.91 22.45
C ALA A 112 0.31 -16.74 20.94
N GLN A 113 -0.68 -17.22 20.19
CA GLN A 113 -0.81 -16.96 18.76
C GLN A 113 -1.78 -15.81 18.53
N PRO A 114 -1.53 -14.91 17.56
CA PRO A 114 -2.47 -13.87 17.20
C PRO A 114 -3.75 -14.49 16.62
N ASP A 115 -4.91 -13.95 17.04
CA ASP A 115 -6.22 -14.30 16.51
C ASP A 115 -6.55 -13.33 15.37
N PHE A 116 -6.69 -13.85 14.15
CA PHE A 116 -7.06 -13.08 12.97
C PHE A 116 -8.52 -13.34 12.61
N ARG A 117 -9.26 -12.24 12.40
CA ARG A 117 -10.68 -12.31 12.03
C ARG A 117 -10.95 -11.45 10.81
N LEU A 118 -11.77 -11.95 9.92
CA LEU A 118 -12.31 -11.19 8.81
C LEU A 118 -13.65 -10.58 9.24
N LEU A 119 -13.79 -9.27 9.09
CA LEU A 119 -14.97 -8.53 9.52
C LEU A 119 -15.56 -7.76 8.34
N LEU A 120 -16.89 -7.67 8.29
CA LEU A 120 -17.62 -6.87 7.32
C LEU A 120 -18.17 -5.60 7.99
N GLY A 121 -17.94 -4.45 7.37
CA GLY A 121 -18.44 -3.16 7.86
C GLY A 121 -17.69 -2.57 9.05
N GLN A 122 -18.31 -1.60 9.72
CA GLN A 122 -17.76 -0.93 10.91
C GLN A 122 -18.26 -1.58 12.18
N HIS A 123 -17.37 -1.94 13.07
CA HIS A 123 -17.70 -2.52 14.37
C HIS A 123 -17.47 -1.52 15.50
N PRO A 124 -18.41 -1.42 16.49
CA PRO A 124 -18.36 -0.41 17.55
C PRO A 124 -17.21 -0.58 18.56
N ASN A 125 -16.62 -1.76 18.69
CA ASN A 125 -15.49 -2.03 19.61
C ASN A 125 -14.11 -1.77 18.98
N GLU A 126 -13.96 -0.62 18.37
CA GLU A 126 -12.80 -0.30 17.52
C GLU A 126 -11.47 -0.14 18.25
N GLN A 127 -11.46 0.12 19.53
CA GLN A 127 -10.25 0.46 20.29
C GLN A 127 -9.39 -0.75 20.70
N ALA A 128 -9.95 -1.97 20.64
CA ALA A 128 -9.27 -3.18 21.10
C ALA A 128 -8.50 -3.93 20.01
N PHE A 129 -8.72 -3.62 18.73
CA PHE A 129 -8.18 -4.39 17.61
C PHE A 129 -7.44 -3.51 16.61
N VAL A 130 -6.36 -4.07 16.06
CA VAL A 130 -5.64 -3.46 14.93
C VAL A 130 -6.24 -3.98 13.63
N ARG A 131 -6.49 -3.09 12.65
CA ARG A 131 -7.22 -3.43 11.44
C ARG A 131 -6.45 -3.07 10.18
N LEU A 132 -6.60 -3.92 9.16
CA LEU A 132 -6.23 -3.64 7.77
C LEU A 132 -7.47 -3.76 6.89
N GLN A 133 -7.70 -2.77 6.05
CA GLN A 133 -8.76 -2.84 5.04
C GLN A 133 -8.26 -3.68 3.86
N ILE A 134 -9.07 -4.63 3.42
CA ILE A 134 -8.70 -5.64 2.41
C ILE A 134 -9.30 -5.30 1.06
N CYS A 135 -10.61 -5.02 1.03
CA CYS A 135 -11.36 -4.74 -0.18
C CYS A 135 -12.59 -3.91 0.16
N GLU A 136 -13.23 -3.37 -0.87
CA GLU A 136 -14.54 -2.73 -0.79
C GLU A 136 -15.54 -3.55 -1.59
N VAL A 137 -16.65 -3.92 -0.95
CA VAL A 137 -17.75 -4.64 -1.59
C VAL A 137 -18.71 -3.62 -2.21
N GLN A 138 -18.92 -3.69 -3.52
CA GLN A 138 -19.82 -2.79 -4.25
C GLN A 138 -21.26 -3.28 -4.20
N ASP A 139 -21.48 -4.59 -4.37
CA ASP A 139 -22.81 -5.18 -4.40
C ASP A 139 -22.83 -6.54 -3.69
N SER A 140 -23.86 -6.75 -2.87
CA SER A 140 -24.06 -7.97 -2.08
C SER A 140 -25.55 -8.27 -1.92
N THR A 141 -26.28 -8.49 -3.03
CA THR A 141 -27.66 -8.97 -2.95
C THR A 141 -27.68 -10.48 -2.64
N PRO A 142 -28.73 -11.01 -1.98
CA PRO A 142 -28.78 -12.43 -1.59
C PRO A 142 -28.61 -13.42 -2.71
N ASP A 143 -28.96 -13.03 -3.95
CA ASP A 143 -28.89 -13.85 -5.16
C ASP A 143 -27.75 -13.41 -6.10
N ALA A 144 -26.99 -12.37 -5.76
CA ALA A 144 -25.95 -11.83 -6.62
C ALA A 144 -24.56 -12.33 -6.20
N VAL A 145 -23.71 -12.45 -7.19
CA VAL A 145 -22.26 -12.57 -7.05
C VAL A 145 -21.72 -11.36 -6.29
N ILE A 146 -20.85 -11.56 -5.32
CA ILE A 146 -20.15 -10.45 -4.66
C ILE A 146 -19.29 -9.75 -5.69
N SER A 147 -19.55 -8.46 -5.88
CA SER A 147 -18.73 -7.58 -6.69
C SER A 147 -17.83 -6.75 -5.80
N LEU A 148 -16.52 -6.87 -6.03
CA LEU A 148 -15.51 -6.05 -5.37
C LEU A 148 -15.23 -4.80 -6.20
N ASN A 149 -14.98 -3.67 -5.54
CA ASN A 149 -14.56 -2.45 -6.21
C ASN A 149 -13.15 -2.65 -6.82
N PRO A 150 -13.00 -2.68 -8.15
CA PRO A 150 -11.70 -2.89 -8.79
C PRO A 150 -10.74 -1.69 -8.60
N GLU A 151 -11.27 -0.51 -8.27
CA GLU A 151 -10.48 0.70 -8.03
C GLU A 151 -9.99 0.79 -6.58
N TYR A 152 -10.53 -0.05 -5.69
CA TYR A 152 -10.08 -0.08 -4.31
C TYR A 152 -8.70 -0.75 -4.21
N VAL A 153 -7.76 -0.02 -3.64
CA VAL A 153 -6.39 -0.52 -3.44
C VAL A 153 -6.09 -0.61 -1.95
N PRO A 154 -5.91 -1.82 -1.41
CA PRO A 154 -5.42 -2.01 -0.05
C PRO A 154 -4.06 -1.36 0.18
N THR A 155 -3.70 -1.16 1.44
CA THR A 155 -2.35 -0.67 1.78
C THR A 155 -1.33 -1.77 1.53
N TYR A 156 -0.51 -1.61 0.49
CA TYR A 156 0.59 -2.52 0.16
C TYR A 156 1.94 -1.93 0.55
N LEU A 157 2.85 -2.77 1.00
CA LEU A 157 4.24 -2.41 1.30
C LEU A 157 5.13 -2.44 0.05
N HIS A 158 4.73 -3.18 -0.97
CA HIS A 158 5.43 -3.26 -2.26
C HIS A 158 4.46 -3.04 -3.41
N THR A 159 4.90 -2.29 -4.40
CA THR A 159 4.07 -2.00 -5.58
C THR A 159 3.70 -3.28 -6.36
N HIS A 160 4.59 -4.27 -6.38
CA HIS A 160 4.36 -5.55 -7.05
C HIS A 160 3.35 -6.45 -6.34
N ALA A 161 2.99 -6.16 -5.10
CA ALA A 161 1.97 -6.90 -4.37
C ALA A 161 0.55 -6.64 -4.92
N SER A 162 0.36 -5.54 -5.68
CA SER A 162 -0.90 -5.24 -6.34
C SER A 162 -0.75 -5.28 -7.85
N SER A 163 -1.38 -6.26 -8.49
CA SER A 163 -1.43 -6.36 -9.95
C SER A 163 -2.11 -5.15 -10.59
N TYR A 164 -3.12 -4.58 -9.92
CA TYR A 164 -3.82 -3.37 -10.37
C TYR A 164 -2.90 -2.15 -10.38
N LEU A 165 -2.22 -1.86 -9.26
CA LEU A 165 -1.26 -0.74 -9.19
C LEU A 165 -0.15 -0.90 -10.23
N LEU A 166 0.38 -2.11 -10.36
CA LEU A 166 1.43 -2.40 -11.33
C LEU A 166 0.96 -2.19 -12.78
N SER A 167 -0.28 -2.56 -13.08
CA SER A 167 -0.91 -2.33 -14.40
C SER A 167 -1.07 -0.84 -14.68
N CYS A 168 -1.66 -0.08 -13.75
CA CYS A 168 -1.82 1.36 -13.88
C CYS A 168 -0.48 2.08 -14.10
N LEU A 169 0.55 1.71 -13.36
CA LEU A 169 1.88 2.32 -13.49
C LEU A 169 2.54 1.98 -14.82
N LYS A 170 2.41 0.75 -15.32
CA LYS A 170 2.87 0.36 -16.65
C LYS A 170 2.18 1.17 -17.75
N GLU A 171 0.88 1.41 -17.60
CA GLU A 171 0.12 2.23 -18.52
C GLU A 171 0.61 3.69 -18.51
N VAL A 172 0.81 4.29 -17.33
CA VAL A 172 1.36 5.65 -17.20
C VAL A 172 2.72 5.75 -17.88
N VAL A 173 3.64 4.83 -17.63
CA VAL A 173 4.97 4.83 -18.26
C VAL A 173 4.86 4.68 -19.78
N SER A 174 3.94 3.83 -20.27
CA SER A 174 3.71 3.66 -21.71
C SER A 174 3.15 4.93 -22.35
N MET A 175 2.19 5.60 -21.69
CA MET A 175 1.63 6.89 -22.16
C MET A 175 2.69 7.99 -22.20
N LEU A 176 3.56 8.06 -21.18
CA LEU A 176 4.67 9.03 -21.16
C LEU A 176 5.64 8.80 -22.30
N ALA A 177 6.04 7.55 -22.54
CA ALA A 177 6.93 7.19 -23.64
C ALA A 177 6.32 7.58 -25.00
N HIS A 178 5.06 7.20 -25.24
CA HIS A 178 4.36 7.55 -26.48
C HIS A 178 4.25 9.07 -26.67
N ARG A 179 3.91 9.80 -25.60
CA ARG A 179 3.83 11.26 -25.66
C ARG A 179 5.19 11.90 -25.95
N GLY A 180 6.26 11.35 -25.38
CA GLY A 180 7.63 11.77 -25.66
C GLY A 180 8.01 11.62 -27.12
N ASP A 181 7.72 10.46 -27.71
CA ASP A 181 7.97 10.19 -29.13
C ASP A 181 7.20 11.16 -30.04
N MET A 182 5.90 11.40 -29.77
CA MET A 182 5.09 12.36 -30.52
C MET A 182 5.65 13.78 -30.46
N LEU A 183 6.08 14.23 -29.28
CA LEU A 183 6.68 15.55 -29.12
C LEU A 183 8.01 15.66 -29.85
N ALA A 184 8.85 14.64 -29.78
CA ALA A 184 10.12 14.59 -30.49
C ALA A 184 9.95 14.64 -32.02
N GLU A 185 8.94 13.94 -32.56
CA GLU A 185 8.61 14.00 -34.01
C GLU A 185 8.11 15.39 -34.41
N ARG A 186 7.22 15.99 -33.59
CA ARG A 186 6.68 17.34 -33.86
C ARG A 186 7.81 18.37 -33.91
N ILE A 187 8.71 18.37 -32.92
CA ILE A 187 9.85 19.29 -32.85
C ILE A 187 10.77 19.13 -34.09
N ARG A 188 11.04 17.86 -34.51
CA ARG A 188 11.84 17.61 -35.71
C ARG A 188 11.19 18.08 -36.99
N ALA A 189 9.85 17.96 -37.09
CA ALA A 189 9.13 18.35 -38.30
C ALA A 189 9.03 19.87 -38.49
N THR A 190 9.02 20.64 -37.40
CA THR A 190 8.78 22.10 -37.48
C THR A 190 10.03 22.88 -37.84
N GLY A 191 11.23 22.40 -37.53
CA GLY A 191 12.52 22.98 -37.97
C GLY A 191 12.85 24.43 -37.57
N LYS A 192 11.92 25.10 -36.87
CA LYS A 192 12.06 26.47 -36.36
C LYS A 192 11.58 26.55 -34.92
N MET A 193 12.33 27.19 -34.04
CA MET A 193 11.93 27.42 -32.65
C MET A 193 11.01 28.65 -32.56
N GLY A 194 9.71 28.46 -32.53
CA GLY A 194 8.72 29.46 -32.13
C GLY A 194 8.33 29.29 -30.65
N SER A 195 7.49 30.17 -30.12
CA SER A 195 7.08 30.14 -28.69
C SER A 195 6.27 28.88 -28.31
N SER A 196 5.59 28.25 -29.27
CA SER A 196 4.84 27.01 -29.09
C SER A 196 5.77 25.81 -28.96
N GLU A 197 6.86 25.79 -29.70
CA GLU A 197 7.84 24.73 -29.65
C GLU A 197 8.72 24.73 -28.39
N VAL A 198 8.88 25.88 -27.74
CA VAL A 198 9.55 25.96 -26.43
C VAL A 198 8.78 25.15 -25.38
N GLY A 199 7.44 25.26 -25.36
CA GLY A 199 6.58 24.48 -24.47
C GLY A 199 6.68 22.97 -24.75
N ASP A 200 6.63 22.58 -26.02
CA ASP A 200 6.80 21.18 -26.45
C ASP A 200 8.19 20.64 -26.08
N PHE A 201 9.25 21.43 -26.23
CA PHE A 201 10.59 21.05 -25.86
C PHE A 201 10.75 20.89 -24.33
N MET A 202 10.22 21.80 -23.54
CA MET A 202 10.23 21.68 -22.07
C MET A 202 9.46 20.46 -21.60
N MET A 203 8.31 20.18 -22.18
CA MET A 203 7.54 18.97 -21.88
C MET A 203 8.29 17.70 -22.27
N LEU A 204 8.97 17.69 -23.40
CA LEU A 204 9.81 16.57 -23.82
C LEU A 204 10.97 16.34 -22.86
N GLN A 205 11.63 17.40 -22.40
CA GLN A 205 12.70 17.29 -21.40
C GLN A 205 12.18 16.71 -20.08
N LEU A 206 11.01 17.15 -19.63
CA LEU A 206 10.37 16.63 -18.42
C LEU A 206 10.08 15.13 -18.54
N ILE A 207 9.49 14.71 -19.67
CA ILE A 207 9.18 13.30 -19.92
C ILE A 207 10.48 12.48 -19.97
N ASN A 208 11.50 12.94 -20.71
CA ASN A 208 12.78 12.24 -20.83
C ASN A 208 13.52 12.11 -19.49
N ARG A 209 13.23 12.97 -18.51
CA ARG A 209 13.77 12.85 -17.16
C ARG A 209 12.97 11.88 -16.30
N SER A 210 11.63 11.96 -16.35
CA SER A 210 10.76 11.26 -15.40
C SER A 210 10.42 9.82 -15.84
N GLU A 211 10.23 9.58 -17.14
CA GLU A 211 9.87 8.26 -17.66
C GLU A 211 10.92 7.18 -17.36
N PRO A 212 12.23 7.39 -17.58
CA PRO A 212 13.23 6.39 -17.24
C PRO A 212 13.31 6.07 -15.75
N VAL A 213 13.06 7.07 -14.88
CA VAL A 213 13.04 6.87 -13.43
C VAL A 213 11.87 5.99 -13.04
N LEU A 214 10.66 6.31 -13.51
CA LEU A 214 9.46 5.49 -13.26
C LEU A 214 9.62 4.07 -13.82
N ARG A 215 10.16 3.95 -15.03
CA ARG A 215 10.45 2.64 -15.65
C ARG A 215 11.47 1.84 -14.84
N HIS A 216 12.48 2.49 -14.27
CA HIS A 216 13.44 1.83 -13.39
C HIS A 216 12.79 1.34 -12.10
N LEU A 217 12.01 2.20 -11.44
CA LEU A 217 11.28 1.85 -10.21
C LEU A 217 10.36 0.65 -10.42
N LEU A 218 9.68 0.56 -11.56
CA LEU A 218 8.82 -0.57 -11.91
C LEU A 218 9.57 -1.92 -12.08
N LYS A 219 10.88 -1.91 -12.29
CA LYS A 219 11.69 -3.12 -12.41
C LYS A 219 12.21 -3.63 -11.07
N LEU A 220 12.16 -2.81 -10.03
CA LEU A 220 12.61 -3.17 -8.70
C LEU A 220 11.51 -3.93 -7.97
N GLU A 221 11.79 -5.14 -7.49
CA GLU A 221 10.80 -6.02 -6.85
C GLU A 221 10.24 -5.46 -5.53
N GLN A 222 11.04 -4.69 -4.80
CA GLN A 222 10.69 -4.21 -3.46
C GLN A 222 10.64 -2.68 -3.39
N VAL A 223 9.87 -2.05 -4.29
CA VAL A 223 9.65 -0.60 -4.25
C VAL A 223 8.43 -0.28 -3.41
N HIS A 224 8.64 0.53 -2.38
CA HIS A 224 7.53 1.06 -1.59
C HIS A 224 6.70 2.02 -2.45
N PRO A 225 5.35 1.91 -2.45
CA PRO A 225 4.47 2.75 -3.27
C PRO A 225 4.69 4.25 -3.11
N GLU A 226 5.12 4.70 -1.92
CA GLU A 226 5.43 6.10 -1.65
C GLU A 226 6.55 6.67 -2.54
N GLN A 227 7.54 5.86 -2.92
CA GLN A 227 8.62 6.33 -3.80
C GLN A 227 8.07 6.66 -5.19
N ILE A 228 7.22 5.80 -5.74
CA ILE A 228 6.56 6.02 -7.02
C ILE A 228 5.61 7.22 -6.92
N TYR A 229 4.86 7.32 -5.84
CA TYR A 229 3.95 8.44 -5.61
C TYR A 229 4.67 9.78 -5.58
N ARG A 230 5.83 9.88 -4.94
CA ARG A 230 6.65 11.10 -4.93
C ARG A 230 7.11 11.50 -6.33
N GLU A 231 7.56 10.55 -7.14
CA GLU A 231 7.97 10.82 -8.53
C GLU A 231 6.79 11.27 -9.38
N LEU A 232 5.62 10.64 -9.23
CA LEU A 232 4.40 11.07 -9.92
C LEU A 232 3.93 12.45 -9.50
N LEU A 233 3.99 12.80 -8.20
CA LEU A 233 3.65 14.13 -7.72
C LEU A 233 4.60 15.20 -8.26
N ALA A 234 5.90 14.91 -8.31
CA ALA A 234 6.89 15.80 -8.89
C ALA A 234 6.59 16.05 -10.37
N LEU A 235 6.33 14.99 -11.13
CA LEU A 235 5.95 15.07 -12.53
C LEU A 235 4.68 15.90 -12.74
N LEU A 236 3.61 15.63 -11.97
CA LEU A 236 2.34 16.36 -12.06
C LEU A 236 2.50 17.85 -11.70
N GLY A 237 3.31 18.17 -10.69
CA GLY A 237 3.62 19.54 -10.29
C GLY A 237 4.28 20.32 -11.42
N GLU A 238 5.26 19.74 -12.09
CA GLU A 238 5.93 20.38 -13.24
C GLU A 238 5.01 20.48 -14.47
N LEU A 239 4.24 19.44 -14.79
CA LEU A 239 3.25 19.48 -15.87
C LEU A 239 2.20 20.57 -15.67
N SER A 240 1.73 20.79 -14.44
CA SER A 240 0.77 21.84 -14.12
C SER A 240 1.33 23.23 -14.37
N THR A 241 2.62 23.43 -14.12
CA THR A 241 3.29 24.71 -14.37
C THR A 241 3.32 25.03 -15.86
N TYR A 242 3.69 24.07 -16.72
CA TYR A 242 3.73 24.30 -18.16
C TYR A 242 2.33 24.45 -18.78
N SER A 243 1.31 23.76 -18.26
CA SER A 243 -0.06 23.93 -18.76
C SER A 243 -0.68 25.28 -18.40
N SER A 244 -0.30 25.88 -17.27
CA SER A 244 -0.78 27.21 -16.86
C SER A 244 -0.15 28.35 -17.65
N GLU A 245 1.09 28.20 -18.10
CA GLU A 245 1.74 29.20 -18.95
C GLU A 245 1.12 29.27 -20.36
N SER A 246 0.63 28.18 -20.89
CA SER A 246 -0.05 28.17 -22.21
C SER A 246 -1.41 28.88 -22.20
N LYS A 247 -1.99 29.15 -21.03
CA LYS A 247 -3.29 29.84 -20.87
C LYS A 247 -3.18 31.32 -20.53
N ARG A 248 -1.98 31.89 -20.42
CA ARG A 248 -1.86 33.36 -20.23
C ARG A 248 -2.24 34.05 -21.54
N PRO A 249 -3.25 34.95 -21.56
CA PRO A 249 -3.58 35.72 -22.75
C PRO A 249 -2.36 36.58 -23.08
N LYS A 250 -1.97 36.58 -24.37
CA LYS A 250 -0.95 37.50 -24.86
C LYS A 250 -1.40 38.90 -24.51
N HIS A 251 -0.65 39.58 -23.70
CA HIS A 251 -0.83 41.03 -23.45
C HIS A 251 -0.44 41.70 -24.75
N ASP A 252 -1.42 42.06 -25.57
CA ASP A 252 -1.24 42.93 -26.73
C ASP A 252 -0.82 44.29 -26.17
N SER A 253 0.46 44.61 -26.33
CA SER A 253 0.98 45.93 -26.08
C SER A 253 0.46 46.87 -27.17
N TYR A 254 -0.65 47.53 -26.90
CA TYR A 254 -1.03 48.71 -27.62
C TYR A 254 -0.12 49.86 -27.23
N TYR A 255 0.99 50.03 -27.93
CA TYR A 255 1.63 51.32 -28.08
C TYR A 255 1.01 51.94 -29.33
N GLN A 256 0.00 52.77 -29.14
CA GLN A 256 -0.38 53.78 -30.13
C GLN A 256 0.41 55.05 -29.84
N HIS A 257 1.15 55.44 -30.85
CA HIS A 257 1.70 56.80 -31.00
C HIS A 257 0.59 57.83 -31.04
N SER A 258 0.74 58.92 -30.26
CA SER A 258 0.35 60.31 -30.62
C SER A 258 1.24 61.22 -29.86
#